data_47b9e6d4d2d319ca2c6c9bfb070bf01e
#
_entry.id   47b9e6d4d2d319ca2c6c9bfb070bf01e
#
_cell.length_a   1.000
_cell.length_b   1.000
_cell.length_c   1.000
_cell.angle_alpha   90.00
_cell.angle_beta   90.00
_cell.angle_gamma   90.00
#
_symmetry.space_group_name_H-M   'P 1'
#
loop_
_entity.id
_entity.type
_entity.pdbx_description
1 polymer ?
#
loop_
_entity_poly.entity_id
_entity_poly.type
_entity_poly.pdbx_seq_one_letter_code
_entity_poly.pdbx_strand_id
1 'polypeptide(L)'
;MLHSEESTSSVPTHPQARVSIHVQLVVFFVLSFLLAWLSWLPAMFNPKATQPLSILGLFAPAISAIIVLWWAQGKDGVVALLKRYMIWRFSIGWYLFALLLMPIIYLASLIFTLLSTHAPLAHLFFSNSPLFLLIAYVYLMVINSGEEIGWRGFALPLLQQLLRRPIIAGLVLGIIWAIWHLPLYINPDTATMPYPLFIVLVVGLSVIYTHLFNSSRGACCQW
;
A
#
# COMPACT_ATOMS: atom_id res chain seq x y z
N MET A 1 6.74 -16.64 -63.72
CA MET A 1 5.63 -16.20 -62.88
C MET A 1 5.89 -16.73 -61.49
N LEU A 2 6.43 -15.88 -60.62
CA LEU A 2 6.69 -16.19 -59.22
C LEU A 2 5.72 -15.32 -58.40
N HIS A 3 4.71 -15.96 -57.81
CA HIS A 3 3.81 -15.31 -56.84
C HIS A 3 4.53 -15.22 -55.52
N SER A 4 4.87 -13.99 -55.08
CA SER A 4 5.31 -13.69 -53.75
C SER A 4 4.07 -13.57 -52.87
N GLU A 5 3.85 -14.54 -51.97
CA GLU A 5 2.87 -14.44 -50.89
C GLU A 5 3.38 -13.46 -49.83
N GLU A 6 2.80 -12.29 -49.79
CA GLU A 6 2.95 -11.36 -48.65
C GLU A 6 2.29 -11.97 -47.41
N SER A 7 3.11 -12.50 -46.51
CA SER A 7 2.69 -12.86 -45.16
C SER A 7 2.43 -11.62 -44.35
N THR A 8 1.16 -11.21 -44.30
CA THR A 8 0.72 -10.18 -43.34
C THR A 8 0.76 -10.76 -41.92
N SER A 9 1.86 -10.50 -41.23
CA SER A 9 1.95 -10.78 -39.79
C SER A 9 0.99 -9.85 -39.05
N SER A 10 -0.13 -10.39 -38.59
CA SER A 10 -1.05 -9.69 -37.68
C SER A 10 -0.34 -9.41 -36.36
N VAL A 11 -0.01 -8.16 -36.11
CA VAL A 11 0.44 -7.67 -34.80
C VAL A 11 -0.67 -7.99 -33.78
N PRO A 12 -0.37 -8.70 -32.69
CA PRO A 12 -1.39 -8.98 -31.68
C PRO A 12 -1.88 -7.64 -31.09
N THR A 13 -3.12 -7.29 -31.38
CA THR A 13 -3.79 -6.16 -30.77
C THR A 13 -4.01 -6.47 -29.29
N HIS A 14 -3.23 -5.81 -28.41
CA HIS A 14 -3.55 -5.83 -26.97
C HIS A 14 -4.99 -5.36 -26.79
N PRO A 15 -5.82 -6.09 -26.03
CA PRO A 15 -7.18 -5.65 -25.76
C PRO A 15 -7.12 -4.28 -25.07
N GLN A 16 -7.62 -3.25 -25.75
CA GLN A 16 -7.73 -1.91 -25.17
C GLN A 16 -8.55 -2.01 -23.89
N ALA A 17 -8.04 -1.44 -22.80
CA ALA A 17 -8.79 -1.36 -21.56
C ALA A 17 -10.15 -0.71 -21.82
N ARG A 18 -11.23 -1.41 -21.48
CA ARG A 18 -12.62 -0.96 -21.73
C ARG A 18 -12.96 0.35 -21.02
N VAL A 19 -12.16 0.75 -20.03
CA VAL A 19 -12.40 1.90 -19.15
C VAL A 19 -11.15 2.77 -19.05
N SER A 20 -11.31 4.10 -19.14
CA SER A 20 -10.17 5.03 -19.06
C SER A 20 -9.46 4.97 -17.71
N ILE A 21 -8.15 5.29 -17.69
CA ILE A 21 -7.32 5.31 -16.47
C ILE A 21 -7.89 6.25 -15.41
N HIS A 22 -8.39 7.42 -15.83
CA HIS A 22 -8.98 8.40 -14.91
C HIS A 22 -10.20 7.83 -14.18
N VAL A 23 -11.09 7.16 -14.91
CA VAL A 23 -12.29 6.53 -14.32
C VAL A 23 -11.90 5.39 -13.40
N GLN A 24 -10.92 4.56 -13.79
CA GLN A 24 -10.41 3.49 -12.94
C GLN A 24 -9.87 4.03 -11.61
N LEU A 25 -9.05 5.10 -11.63
CA LEU A 25 -8.51 5.72 -10.42
C LEU A 25 -9.60 6.35 -9.54
N VAL A 26 -10.54 7.10 -10.13
CA VAL A 26 -11.64 7.72 -9.37
C VAL A 26 -12.48 6.65 -8.68
N VAL A 27 -12.91 5.62 -9.42
CA VAL A 27 -13.72 4.54 -8.85
C VAL A 27 -12.93 3.79 -7.76
N PHE A 28 -11.66 3.51 -7.98
CA PHE A 28 -10.79 2.87 -7.00
C PHE A 28 -10.69 3.69 -5.71
N PHE A 29 -10.39 4.99 -5.78
CA PHE A 29 -10.29 5.82 -4.58
C PHE A 29 -11.64 5.92 -3.87
N VAL A 30 -12.73 6.19 -4.58
CA VAL A 30 -14.07 6.25 -3.97
C VAL A 30 -14.42 4.95 -3.24
N LEU A 31 -14.22 3.79 -3.87
CA LEU A 31 -14.47 2.50 -3.22
C LEU A 31 -13.56 2.25 -2.03
N SER A 32 -12.26 2.55 -2.15
CA SER A 32 -11.29 2.36 -1.06
C SER A 32 -11.65 3.20 0.17
N PHE A 33 -12.07 4.45 -0.04
CA PHE A 33 -12.51 5.34 1.04
C PHE A 33 -13.82 4.88 1.65
N LEU A 34 -14.83 4.58 0.82
CA LEU A 34 -16.13 4.14 1.32
C LEU A 34 -16.03 2.85 2.13
N LEU A 35 -15.35 1.83 1.61
CA LEU A 35 -15.23 0.54 2.30
C LEU A 35 -14.45 0.68 3.62
N ALA A 36 -13.34 1.42 3.63
CA ALA A 36 -12.54 1.62 4.84
C ALA A 36 -13.31 2.47 5.87
N TRP A 37 -13.86 3.61 5.46
CA TRP A 37 -14.53 4.53 6.38
C TRP A 37 -15.79 3.91 6.98
N LEU A 38 -16.57 3.15 6.20
CA LEU A 38 -17.72 2.42 6.71
C LEU A 38 -17.31 1.33 7.72
N SER A 39 -16.19 0.65 7.50
CA SER A 39 -15.68 -0.37 8.43
C SER A 39 -15.09 0.24 9.72
N TRP A 40 -14.55 1.47 9.65
CA TRP A 40 -13.98 2.19 10.80
C TRP A 40 -14.99 3.07 11.54
N LEU A 41 -16.13 3.37 10.93
CA LEU A 41 -17.17 4.21 11.53
C LEU A 41 -17.55 3.78 12.97
N PRO A 42 -17.79 2.48 13.27
CA PRO A 42 -18.07 2.04 14.62
C PRO A 42 -16.92 2.31 15.60
N ALA A 43 -15.66 2.19 15.18
CA ALA A 43 -14.49 2.44 16.02
C ALA A 43 -14.35 3.91 16.41
N MET A 44 -14.87 4.84 15.60
CA MET A 44 -14.88 6.26 15.92
C MET A 44 -15.71 6.55 17.18
N PHE A 45 -16.77 5.76 17.44
CA PHE A 45 -17.68 5.95 18.58
C PHE A 45 -17.41 4.99 19.74
N ASN A 46 -16.89 3.78 19.45
CA ASN A 46 -16.56 2.79 20.47
C ASN A 46 -15.34 1.95 20.07
N PRO A 47 -14.13 2.35 20.46
CA PRO A 47 -12.88 1.66 20.08
C PRO A 47 -12.82 0.17 20.46
N LYS A 48 -13.51 -0.22 21.56
CA LYS A 48 -13.47 -1.60 22.08
C LYS A 48 -14.36 -2.58 21.32
N ALA A 49 -15.42 -2.09 20.65
CA ALA A 49 -16.43 -2.96 20.07
C ALA A 49 -16.10 -3.50 18.66
N THR A 50 -15.01 -3.03 18.01
CA THR A 50 -14.93 -3.08 16.56
C THR A 50 -13.61 -3.51 15.96
N GLN A 51 -12.70 -4.10 16.73
CA GLN A 51 -11.40 -4.56 16.24
C GLN A 51 -11.47 -5.45 14.97
N PRO A 52 -12.37 -6.44 14.86
CA PRO A 52 -12.47 -7.25 13.65
C PRO A 52 -12.89 -6.46 12.40
N LEU A 53 -13.83 -5.51 12.55
CA LEU A 53 -14.28 -4.65 11.44
C LEU A 53 -13.19 -3.68 10.98
N SER A 54 -12.38 -3.18 11.92
CA SER A 54 -11.27 -2.29 11.59
C SER A 54 -10.22 -2.95 10.71
N ILE A 55 -10.00 -4.25 10.88
CA ILE A 55 -9.09 -5.05 10.02
C ILE A 55 -9.62 -5.10 8.58
N LEU A 56 -10.93 -5.24 8.38
CA LEU A 56 -11.52 -5.23 7.04
C LEU A 56 -11.24 -3.92 6.29
N GLY A 57 -11.22 -2.80 7.02
CA GLY A 57 -10.86 -1.51 6.43
C GLY A 57 -9.48 -1.50 5.78
N LEU A 58 -8.51 -2.19 6.38
CA LEU A 58 -7.14 -2.27 5.84
C LEU A 58 -7.06 -3.05 4.51
N PHE A 59 -8.03 -3.92 4.23
CA PHE A 59 -8.13 -4.62 2.94
C PHE A 59 -8.97 -3.86 1.90
N ALA A 60 -9.59 -2.73 2.25
CA ALA A 60 -10.41 -1.95 1.34
C ALA A 60 -9.68 -1.57 0.03
N PRO A 61 -8.40 -1.15 0.04
CA PRO A 61 -7.68 -0.87 -1.20
C PRO A 61 -7.49 -2.11 -2.08
N ALA A 62 -7.17 -3.28 -1.50
CA ALA A 62 -7.05 -4.52 -2.27
C ALA A 62 -8.38 -4.93 -2.91
N ILE A 63 -9.46 -4.89 -2.13
CA ILE A 63 -10.81 -5.22 -2.60
C ILE A 63 -11.22 -4.29 -3.74
N SER A 64 -11.00 -2.98 -3.57
CA SER A 64 -11.31 -1.96 -4.58
C SER A 64 -10.50 -2.18 -5.86
N ALA A 65 -9.21 -2.51 -5.77
CA ALA A 65 -8.37 -2.81 -6.91
C ALA A 65 -8.88 -4.04 -7.69
N ILE A 66 -9.27 -5.10 -6.98
CA ILE A 66 -9.82 -6.31 -7.58
C ILE A 66 -11.14 -5.99 -8.30
N ILE A 67 -12.05 -5.25 -7.67
CA ILE A 67 -13.34 -4.86 -8.26
C ILE A 67 -13.13 -4.05 -9.53
N VAL A 68 -12.26 -3.01 -9.47
CA VAL A 68 -12.02 -2.14 -10.62
C VAL A 68 -11.32 -2.88 -11.76
N LEU A 69 -10.35 -3.74 -11.46
CA LEU A 69 -9.68 -4.54 -12.50
C LEU A 69 -10.62 -5.55 -13.12
N TRP A 70 -11.44 -6.21 -12.32
CA TRP A 70 -12.47 -7.14 -12.85
C TRP A 70 -13.41 -6.41 -13.79
N TRP A 71 -13.88 -5.23 -13.43
CA TRP A 71 -14.76 -4.42 -14.26
C TRP A 71 -14.08 -3.91 -15.53
N ALA A 72 -12.84 -3.41 -15.44
CA ALA A 72 -12.15 -2.75 -16.55
C ALA A 72 -11.46 -3.75 -17.50
N GLN A 73 -10.89 -4.84 -16.98
CA GLN A 73 -10.02 -5.76 -17.70
C GLN A 73 -10.46 -7.23 -17.58
N GLY A 74 -11.47 -7.52 -16.76
CA GLY A 74 -11.94 -8.88 -16.50
C GLY A 74 -10.96 -9.68 -15.63
N LYS A 75 -11.06 -11.01 -15.73
CA LYS A 75 -10.24 -11.96 -14.96
C LYS A 75 -8.74 -11.75 -15.16
N ASP A 76 -8.32 -11.40 -16.36
CA ASP A 76 -6.91 -11.29 -16.72
C ASP A 76 -6.22 -10.13 -15.97
N GLY A 77 -6.93 -8.99 -15.78
CA GLY A 77 -6.41 -7.88 -14.99
C GLY A 77 -6.19 -8.26 -13.53
N VAL A 78 -7.13 -8.98 -12.92
CA VAL A 78 -6.98 -9.47 -11.53
C VAL A 78 -5.84 -10.48 -11.42
N VAL A 79 -5.76 -11.44 -12.33
CA VAL A 79 -4.67 -12.43 -12.34
C VAL A 79 -3.32 -11.75 -12.53
N ALA A 80 -3.23 -10.73 -13.39
CA ALA A 80 -2.01 -9.95 -13.57
C ALA A 80 -1.60 -9.22 -12.28
N LEU A 81 -2.54 -8.61 -11.54
CA LEU A 81 -2.27 -8.00 -10.23
C LEU A 81 -1.73 -9.02 -9.23
N LEU A 82 -2.39 -10.16 -9.08
CA LEU A 82 -1.99 -11.19 -8.13
C LEU A 82 -0.63 -11.82 -8.49
N LYS A 83 -0.37 -12.07 -9.77
CA LYS A 83 0.94 -12.54 -10.23
C LYS A 83 2.07 -11.56 -9.87
N ARG A 84 1.84 -10.27 -10.00
CA ARG A 84 2.83 -9.24 -9.60
C ARG A 84 3.09 -9.26 -8.10
N TYR A 85 2.07 -9.42 -7.30
CA TYR A 85 2.21 -9.51 -5.85
C TYR A 85 3.00 -10.74 -5.43
N MET A 86 2.94 -11.83 -6.18
CA MET A 86 3.66 -13.08 -5.92
C MET A 86 5.09 -13.09 -6.44
N ILE A 87 5.61 -12.01 -7.04
CA ILE A 87 7.01 -11.94 -7.45
C ILE A 87 7.87 -11.73 -6.20
N TRP A 88 8.68 -12.73 -5.86
CA TRP A 88 9.54 -12.74 -4.68
C TRP A 88 11.04 -12.76 -5.00
N ARG A 89 11.41 -12.74 -6.30
CA ARG A 89 12.82 -12.78 -6.74
C ARG A 89 13.41 -11.39 -6.80
N PHE A 90 13.78 -10.84 -5.63
CA PHE A 90 14.49 -9.56 -5.50
C PHE A 90 15.94 -9.78 -5.08
N SER A 91 16.76 -8.73 -5.22
CA SER A 91 18.06 -8.68 -4.56
C SER A 91 17.87 -8.81 -3.04
N ILE A 92 18.73 -9.60 -2.41
CA ILE A 92 18.72 -9.79 -0.93
C ILE A 92 18.75 -8.46 -0.18
N GLY A 93 19.40 -7.44 -0.76
CA GLY A 93 19.44 -6.10 -0.18
C GLY A 93 18.06 -5.47 0.04
N TRP A 94 17.09 -5.73 -0.84
CA TRP A 94 15.73 -5.22 -0.68
C TRP A 94 14.97 -5.93 0.44
N TYR A 95 15.19 -7.23 0.62
CA TYR A 95 14.62 -7.96 1.76
C TYR A 95 15.20 -7.45 3.08
N LEU A 96 16.53 -7.26 3.14
CA LEU A 96 17.19 -6.71 4.31
C LEU A 96 16.71 -5.29 4.61
N PHE A 97 16.55 -4.45 3.58
CA PHE A 97 16.01 -3.10 3.76
C PHE A 97 14.59 -3.14 4.31
N ALA A 98 13.67 -3.91 3.72
CA ALA A 98 12.30 -4.04 4.17
C ALA A 98 12.21 -4.62 5.61
N LEU A 99 13.04 -5.62 5.91
CA LEU A 99 13.09 -6.24 7.23
C LEU A 99 13.63 -5.29 8.31
N LEU A 100 14.65 -4.49 7.97
CA LEU A 100 15.33 -3.64 8.92
C LEU A 100 14.71 -2.24 9.05
N LEU A 101 13.94 -1.79 8.07
CA LEU A 101 13.38 -0.44 8.05
C LEU A 101 12.54 -0.15 9.30
N MET A 102 11.58 -1.01 9.64
CA MET A 102 10.73 -0.83 10.81
C MET A 102 11.48 -0.94 12.15
N PRO A 103 12.34 -1.94 12.37
CA PRO A 103 13.23 -1.96 13.54
C PRO A 103 14.10 -0.72 13.68
N ILE A 104 14.64 -0.19 12.59
CA ILE A 104 15.47 1.03 12.61
C ILE A 104 14.62 2.25 13.00
N ILE A 105 13.44 2.43 12.40
CA ILE A 105 12.53 3.52 12.75
C ILE A 105 12.12 3.42 14.22
N TYR A 106 11.81 2.22 14.69
CA TYR A 106 11.48 1.98 16.08
C TYR A 106 12.63 2.32 17.03
N LEU A 107 13.84 1.85 16.72
CA LEU A 107 15.05 2.15 17.51
C LEU A 107 15.35 3.65 17.54
N ALA A 108 15.20 4.33 16.40
CA ALA A 108 15.37 5.79 16.32
C ALA A 108 14.33 6.53 17.18
N SER A 109 13.08 6.11 17.13
CA SER A 109 12.00 6.66 17.98
C SER A 109 12.29 6.43 19.47
N LEU A 110 12.79 5.26 19.81
CA LEU A 110 13.18 4.90 21.16
C LEU A 110 14.31 5.77 21.69
N ILE A 111 15.38 5.93 20.91
CA ILE A 111 16.52 6.80 21.23
C ILE A 111 16.03 8.24 21.41
N PHE A 112 15.19 8.74 20.50
CA PHE A 112 14.62 10.07 20.60
C PHE A 112 13.82 10.27 21.90
N THR A 113 12.98 9.30 22.26
CA THR A 113 12.20 9.34 23.51
C THR A 113 13.12 9.37 24.73
N LEU A 114 14.14 8.53 24.78
CA LEU A 114 15.15 8.53 25.85
C LEU A 114 15.81 9.89 26.04
N LEU A 115 16.28 10.46 24.95
CA LEU A 115 16.98 11.75 24.96
C LEU A 115 16.05 12.89 25.35
N SER A 116 14.76 12.81 24.98
CA SER A 116 13.78 13.86 25.22
C SER A 116 13.15 13.81 26.61
N THR A 117 12.92 12.62 27.16
CA THR A 117 12.14 12.43 28.40
C THR A 117 12.97 11.99 29.59
N HIS A 118 14.26 11.64 29.38
CA HIS A 118 15.13 11.04 30.40
C HIS A 118 14.52 9.81 31.08
N ALA A 119 13.63 9.10 30.36
CA ALA A 119 12.94 7.92 30.86
C ALA A 119 13.91 6.79 31.22
N PRO A 120 13.66 6.04 32.31
CA PRO A 120 14.51 4.90 32.67
C PRO A 120 14.56 3.86 31.57
N LEU A 121 15.74 3.29 31.29
CA LEU A 121 15.96 2.23 30.29
C LEU A 121 15.02 1.04 30.46
N ALA A 122 14.59 0.76 31.71
CA ALA A 122 13.66 -0.34 31.99
C ALA A 122 12.31 -0.24 31.25
N HIS A 123 11.86 0.96 30.90
CA HIS A 123 10.63 1.17 30.13
C HIS A 123 10.79 0.89 28.64
N LEU A 124 12.00 0.64 28.18
CA LEU A 124 12.35 0.44 26.78
C LEU A 124 12.39 -1.03 26.38
N PHE A 125 12.53 -1.92 27.33
CA PHE A 125 12.54 -3.34 27.05
C PHE A 125 11.10 -3.84 26.92
N PHE A 126 10.80 -4.46 25.79
CA PHE A 126 9.52 -5.18 25.63
C PHE A 126 9.39 -6.23 26.71
N SER A 127 8.30 -6.16 27.46
CA SER A 127 7.90 -7.24 28.37
C SER A 127 7.47 -8.52 27.63
N ASN A 128 7.35 -8.44 26.29
CA ASN A 128 6.85 -9.53 25.46
C ASN A 128 7.97 -10.46 25.00
N SER A 129 7.65 -11.74 24.90
CA SER A 129 8.61 -12.75 24.42
C SER A 129 9.01 -12.47 22.95
N PRO A 130 10.24 -12.84 22.51
CA PRO A 130 10.66 -12.73 21.11
C PRO A 130 9.71 -13.42 20.12
N LEU A 131 9.10 -14.52 20.53
CA LEU A 131 8.11 -15.25 19.74
C LEU A 131 6.84 -14.39 19.52
N PHE A 132 6.36 -13.72 20.57
CA PHE A 132 5.22 -12.80 20.43
C PHE A 132 5.53 -11.67 19.46
N LEU A 133 6.72 -11.06 19.56
CA LEU A 133 7.14 -9.99 18.66
C LEU A 133 7.22 -10.46 17.20
N LEU A 134 7.73 -11.68 16.97
CA LEU A 134 7.76 -12.29 15.64
C LEU A 134 6.35 -12.52 15.08
N ILE A 135 5.45 -13.09 15.89
CA ILE A 135 4.05 -13.31 15.48
C ILE A 135 3.36 -11.97 15.16
N ALA A 136 3.53 -10.96 16.03
CA ALA A 136 2.97 -9.63 15.81
C ALA A 136 3.52 -8.99 14.53
N TYR A 137 4.81 -9.15 14.26
CA TYR A 137 5.44 -8.64 13.05
C TYR A 137 4.88 -9.30 11.79
N VAL A 138 4.78 -10.64 11.77
CA VAL A 138 4.18 -11.39 10.64
C VAL A 138 2.72 -10.98 10.44
N TYR A 139 1.97 -10.85 11.53
CA TYR A 139 0.58 -10.39 11.49
C TYR A 139 0.45 -9.00 10.85
N LEU A 140 1.28 -8.04 11.26
CA LEU A 140 1.30 -6.70 10.67
C LEU A 140 1.69 -6.72 9.19
N MET A 141 2.64 -7.56 8.79
CA MET A 141 3.01 -7.72 7.38
C MET A 141 1.85 -8.23 6.53
N VAL A 142 1.10 -9.23 7.03
CA VAL A 142 -0.06 -9.77 6.33
C VAL A 142 -1.17 -8.72 6.21
N ILE A 143 -1.47 -7.99 7.27
CA ILE A 143 -2.51 -6.96 7.26
C ILE A 143 -2.15 -5.81 6.32
N ASN A 144 -0.93 -5.29 6.43
CA ASN A 144 -0.48 -4.18 5.57
C ASN A 144 -0.41 -4.59 4.08
N SER A 145 -0.31 -5.89 3.78
CA SER A 145 -0.33 -6.35 2.39
C SER A 145 -1.63 -6.01 1.67
N GLY A 146 -2.75 -5.92 2.37
CA GLY A 146 -4.03 -5.48 1.82
C GLY A 146 -3.98 -4.05 1.29
N GLU A 147 -3.28 -3.16 1.97
CA GLU A 147 -3.06 -1.79 1.52
C GLU A 147 -2.13 -1.74 0.31
N GLU A 148 -0.99 -2.46 0.37
CA GLU A 148 0.02 -2.43 -0.67
C GLU A 148 -0.48 -2.99 -2.02
N ILE A 149 -1.34 -4.01 -2.00
CA ILE A 149 -1.99 -4.53 -3.22
C ILE A 149 -2.77 -3.41 -3.92
N GLY A 150 -3.52 -2.61 -3.18
CA GLY A 150 -4.30 -1.51 -3.73
C GLY A 150 -3.44 -0.30 -4.10
N TRP A 151 -2.67 0.21 -3.14
CA TRP A 151 -1.91 1.44 -3.33
C TRP A 151 -0.77 1.26 -4.34
N ARG A 152 0.10 0.25 -4.17
CA ARG A 152 1.29 0.04 -5.01
C ARG A 152 1.01 -0.90 -6.17
N GLY A 153 0.14 -1.88 -5.97
CA GLY A 153 -0.22 -2.81 -7.04
C GLY A 153 -1.11 -2.21 -8.12
N PHE A 154 -2.01 -1.28 -7.76
CA PHE A 154 -3.00 -0.71 -8.67
C PHE A 154 -2.85 0.80 -8.86
N ALA A 155 -2.97 1.61 -7.78
CA ALA A 155 -3.07 3.07 -7.91
C ALA A 155 -1.77 3.72 -8.37
N LEU A 156 -0.63 3.34 -7.79
CA LEU A 156 0.67 3.95 -8.10
C LEU A 156 1.05 3.82 -9.58
N PRO A 157 0.97 2.64 -10.24
CA PRO A 157 1.26 2.52 -11.66
C PRO A 157 0.40 3.44 -12.53
N LEU A 158 -0.90 3.53 -12.25
CA LEU A 158 -1.81 4.38 -13.01
C LEU A 158 -1.52 5.88 -12.78
N LEU A 159 -1.20 6.28 -11.55
CA LEU A 159 -0.77 7.64 -11.24
C LEU A 159 0.54 7.99 -11.94
N GLN A 160 1.50 7.07 -12.00
CA GLN A 160 2.77 7.28 -12.71
C GLN A 160 2.55 7.44 -14.23
N GLN A 161 1.63 6.71 -14.82
CA GLN A 161 1.26 6.88 -16.23
C GLN A 161 0.65 8.28 -16.50
N LEU A 162 -0.20 8.77 -15.59
CA LEU A 162 -0.82 10.09 -15.74
C LEU A 162 0.17 11.23 -15.49
N LEU A 163 0.93 11.15 -14.41
CA LEU A 163 1.78 12.25 -13.96
C LEU A 163 3.17 12.23 -14.60
N ARG A 164 3.57 11.10 -15.18
CA ARG A 164 4.88 10.87 -15.82
C ARG A 164 6.10 11.20 -14.95
N ARG A 165 5.90 11.34 -13.64
CA ARG A 165 6.92 11.69 -12.64
C ARG A 165 6.73 10.82 -11.40
N PRO A 166 7.57 9.79 -11.17
CA PRO A 166 7.38 8.83 -10.07
C PRO A 166 7.30 9.48 -8.69
N ILE A 167 8.15 10.46 -8.41
CA ILE A 167 8.16 11.15 -7.11
C ILE A 167 6.84 11.89 -6.87
N ILE A 168 6.33 12.59 -7.90
CA ILE A 168 5.05 13.31 -7.78
C ILE A 168 3.89 12.32 -7.57
N ALA A 169 3.90 11.19 -8.28
CA ALA A 169 2.92 10.14 -8.06
C ALA A 169 2.96 9.59 -6.64
N GLY A 170 4.17 9.39 -6.09
CA GLY A 170 4.37 8.97 -4.70
C GLY A 170 3.88 10.00 -3.68
N LEU A 171 4.14 11.28 -3.91
CA LEU A 171 3.65 12.37 -3.05
C LEU A 171 2.12 12.47 -3.08
N VAL A 172 1.51 12.47 -4.27
CA VAL A 172 0.05 12.51 -4.43
C VAL A 172 -0.59 11.30 -3.74
N LEU A 173 -0.06 10.11 -3.99
CA LEU A 173 -0.56 8.90 -3.35
C LEU A 173 -0.41 8.96 -1.83
N GLY A 174 0.72 9.49 -1.32
CA GLY A 174 0.95 9.64 0.11
C GLY A 174 -0.04 10.58 0.79
N ILE A 175 -0.39 11.70 0.14
CA ILE A 175 -1.41 12.63 0.63
C ILE A 175 -2.78 11.94 0.66
N ILE A 176 -3.17 11.25 -0.41
CA ILE A 176 -4.43 10.49 -0.47
C ILE A 176 -4.47 9.42 0.62
N TRP A 177 -3.37 8.72 0.83
CA TRP A 177 -3.23 7.68 1.84
C TRP A 177 -3.33 8.24 3.27
N ALA A 178 -2.74 9.42 3.53
CA ALA A 178 -2.90 10.10 4.81
C ALA A 178 -4.37 10.50 5.08
N ILE A 179 -5.07 11.08 4.07
CA ILE A 179 -6.48 11.44 4.19
C ILE A 179 -7.35 10.20 4.42
N TRP A 180 -7.02 9.08 3.79
CA TRP A 180 -7.73 7.81 3.95
C TRP A 180 -7.72 7.32 5.41
N HIS A 181 -6.66 7.58 6.17
CA HIS A 181 -6.58 7.23 7.59
C HIS A 181 -7.33 8.20 8.54
N LEU A 182 -7.88 9.32 8.03
CA LEU A 182 -8.49 10.36 8.87
C LEU A 182 -9.49 9.84 9.91
N PRO A 183 -10.39 8.87 9.61
CA PRO A 183 -11.34 8.35 10.60
C PRO A 183 -10.69 7.78 11.85
N LEU A 184 -9.50 7.19 11.74
CA LEU A 184 -8.77 6.61 12.87
C LEU A 184 -8.19 7.68 13.82
N TYR A 185 -8.18 8.96 13.38
CA TYR A 185 -7.69 10.09 14.14
C TYR A 185 -8.80 10.98 14.71
N ILE A 186 -10.08 10.69 14.41
CA ILE A 186 -11.21 11.44 14.97
C ILE A 186 -11.38 11.10 16.45
N ASN A 187 -11.17 9.85 16.84
CA ASN A 187 -11.15 9.45 18.23
C ASN A 187 -9.70 9.47 18.76
N PRO A 188 -9.40 10.33 19.77
CA PRO A 188 -8.05 10.41 20.34
C PRO A 188 -7.53 9.07 20.91
N ASP A 189 -8.44 8.20 21.39
CA ASP A 189 -8.08 6.91 21.98
C ASP A 189 -7.57 5.89 20.93
N THR A 190 -7.82 6.14 19.64
CA THR A 190 -7.32 5.32 18.53
C THR A 190 -6.06 5.89 17.90
N ALA A 191 -5.75 7.15 18.14
CA ALA A 191 -4.60 7.82 17.56
C ALA A 191 -3.30 7.42 18.28
N THR A 192 -2.31 6.94 17.51
CA THR A 192 -0.98 6.55 18.04
C THR A 192 0.00 7.73 18.10
N MET A 193 -0.28 8.80 17.34
CA MET A 193 0.52 10.03 17.26
C MET A 193 -0.32 11.20 16.77
N PRO A 194 0.15 12.47 16.88
CA PRO A 194 -0.55 13.63 16.32
C PRO A 194 -0.70 13.51 14.79
N TYR A 195 -1.90 13.78 14.27
CA TYR A 195 -2.22 13.61 12.85
C TYR A 195 -1.29 14.38 11.89
N PRO A 196 -0.85 15.64 12.17
CA PRO A 196 0.12 16.32 11.30
C PRO A 196 1.45 15.56 11.17
N LEU A 197 1.94 14.95 12.25
CA LEU A 197 3.15 14.13 12.21
C LEU A 197 2.94 12.84 11.41
N PHE A 198 1.77 12.22 11.54
CA PHE A 198 1.37 11.07 10.76
C PHE A 198 1.34 11.38 9.25
N ILE A 199 0.81 12.54 8.85
CA ILE A 199 0.80 12.97 7.43
C ILE A 199 2.24 13.00 6.89
N VAL A 200 3.16 13.66 7.61
CA VAL A 200 4.57 13.75 7.18
C VAL A 200 5.19 12.37 7.05
N LEU A 201 4.95 11.49 8.02
CA LEU A 201 5.45 10.12 8.02
C LEU A 201 4.92 9.32 6.82
N VAL A 202 3.60 9.32 6.61
CA VAL A 202 2.95 8.52 5.56
C VAL A 202 3.31 9.02 4.16
N VAL A 203 3.40 10.34 3.97
CA VAL A 203 3.85 10.92 2.70
C VAL A 203 5.32 10.55 2.43
N GLY A 204 6.18 10.63 3.44
CA GLY A 204 7.58 10.20 3.34
C GLY A 204 7.71 8.72 3.00
N LEU A 205 6.97 7.85 3.72
CA LEU A 205 6.92 6.41 3.43
C LEU A 205 6.40 6.13 2.02
N SER A 206 5.39 6.86 1.55
CA SER A 206 4.87 6.68 0.21
C SER A 206 5.91 6.96 -0.88
N VAL A 207 6.76 7.97 -0.69
CA VAL A 207 7.88 8.26 -1.61
C VAL A 207 8.93 7.15 -1.56
N ILE A 208 9.30 6.69 -0.36
CA ILE A 208 10.23 5.58 -0.17
C ILE A 208 9.69 4.31 -0.85
N TYR A 209 8.44 3.95 -0.61
CA TYR A 209 7.81 2.79 -1.23
C TYR A 209 7.68 2.91 -2.74
N THR A 210 7.46 4.13 -3.27
CA THR A 210 7.49 4.39 -4.71
C THR A 210 8.89 4.14 -5.29
N HIS A 211 9.93 4.56 -4.60
CA HIS A 211 11.31 4.30 -5.01
C HIS A 211 11.63 2.80 -4.97
N LEU A 212 11.26 2.10 -3.90
CA LEU A 212 11.41 0.66 -3.75
C LEU A 212 10.70 -0.09 -4.87
N PHE A 213 9.45 0.26 -5.14
CA PHE A 213 8.62 -0.30 -6.18
C PHE A 213 9.28 -0.18 -7.56
N ASN A 214 9.79 1.01 -7.91
CA ASN A 214 10.42 1.23 -9.19
C ASN A 214 11.80 0.56 -9.30
N SER A 215 12.57 0.50 -8.20
CA SER A 215 13.92 -0.08 -8.17
C SER A 215 13.93 -1.61 -8.16
N SER A 216 12.86 -2.23 -7.66
CA SER A 216 12.69 -3.69 -7.67
C SER A 216 12.27 -4.25 -9.04
N ARG A 217 12.48 -3.50 -10.14
CA ARG A 217 11.98 -3.74 -11.52
C ARG A 217 10.46 -3.86 -11.58
N GLY A 218 9.82 -3.11 -10.66
CA GLY A 218 8.40 -3.25 -10.45
C GLY A 218 8.06 -4.72 -10.31
N ALA A 219 8.35 -5.34 -9.20
CA ALA A 219 7.67 -6.60 -8.90
C ALA A 219 6.19 -6.42 -9.19
N CYS A 220 5.81 -5.17 -9.42
CA CYS A 220 4.56 -4.70 -9.99
C CYS A 220 4.70 -3.94 -11.32
N CYS A 221 5.86 -3.83 -11.99
CA CYS A 221 6.01 -3.02 -13.21
C CYS A 221 6.85 -3.73 -14.27
N GLN A 222 6.23 -4.58 -15.05
CA GLN A 222 6.54 -4.67 -16.47
C GLN A 222 5.30 -4.18 -17.22
N TRP A 223 5.41 -2.99 -17.74
CA TRP A 223 4.58 -2.44 -18.80
C TRP A 223 5.44 -2.24 -20.02
#